data_ee1d8615d275faa5714098d269836a72
#
_entry.id   ee1d8615d275faa5714098d269836a72
#
_cell.length_a   1.000
_cell.length_b   1.000
_cell.length_c   1.000
_cell.angle_alpha   90.00
_cell.angle_beta   90.00
_cell.angle_gamma   90.00
#
_symmetry.space_group_name_H-M   'P 1'
#
loop_
_entity.id
_entity.type
_entity.pdbx_description
1 polymer ?
#
loop_
_entity_poly.entity_id
_entity_poly.type
_entity_poly.pdbx_seq_one_letter_code
_entity_poly.pdbx_strand_id
1 'polypeptide(L)'
;MYFRHTYAFLPAANMTLTSDDFYRTNLNGRIEEFYINKETDKLLIAVEFRNLSIYSNNSYLAYYRRAKEPIINKTTLRIFIGSMTITMIIPNIRNLQIHMAETTTYFNSLENSFALGPEAFKGSDPGLKQAGVDLYLYANQVFKEGMMTDGYENILAYIQHNICDFGIEI
;
A
#
# COMPACT_ATOMS: atom_id res chain seq x y z
N MET A 1 -3.16 6.69 11.93
CA MET A 1 -4.44 6.17 11.37
C MET A 1 -4.43 4.65 11.45
N TYR A 2 -5.55 4.06 11.76
CA TYR A 2 -5.74 2.62 11.96
C TYR A 2 -6.57 2.04 10.81
N PHE A 3 -6.16 0.87 10.31
CA PHE A 3 -6.86 0.13 9.27
C PHE A 3 -7.08 -1.31 9.75
N ARG A 4 -8.21 -1.90 9.39
CA ARG A 4 -8.57 -3.23 9.90
C ARG A 4 -7.92 -4.38 9.15
N HIS A 5 -7.77 -4.27 7.85
CA HIS A 5 -7.28 -5.38 7.04
C HIS A 5 -6.63 -4.88 5.75
N THR A 6 -5.54 -5.53 5.35
CA THR A 6 -4.93 -5.37 4.02
C THR A 6 -4.48 -6.72 3.49
N TYR A 7 -4.43 -6.84 2.18
CA TYR A 7 -4.00 -8.04 1.47
C TYR A 7 -3.08 -7.65 0.32
N ALA A 8 -1.94 -8.30 0.23
CA ALA A 8 -1.01 -8.15 -0.89
C ALA A 8 -0.62 -9.53 -1.43
N PHE A 9 -0.75 -9.71 -2.74
CA PHE A 9 -0.18 -10.86 -3.43
C PHE A 9 1.23 -10.52 -3.89
N LEU A 10 2.19 -11.43 -3.64
CA LEU A 10 3.61 -11.27 -3.89
C LEU A 10 4.06 -12.34 -4.91
N PRO A 11 3.80 -12.13 -6.21
CA PRO A 11 3.94 -13.18 -7.22
C PRO A 11 5.37 -13.69 -7.37
N ALA A 12 6.37 -12.80 -7.27
CA ALA A 12 7.78 -13.14 -7.38
C ALA A 12 8.25 -14.18 -6.33
N ALA A 13 7.62 -14.18 -5.16
CA ALA A 13 7.93 -15.10 -4.06
C ALA A 13 6.87 -16.20 -3.88
N ASN A 14 5.81 -16.20 -4.69
CA ASN A 14 4.64 -17.08 -4.56
C ASN A 14 4.02 -17.03 -3.13
N MET A 15 3.84 -15.82 -2.63
CA MET A 15 3.36 -15.54 -1.28
C MET A 15 2.17 -14.60 -1.29
N THR A 16 1.40 -14.63 -0.21
CA THR A 16 0.48 -13.55 0.16
C THR A 16 0.86 -13.01 1.53
N LEU A 17 0.72 -11.71 1.68
CA LEU A 17 0.85 -11.02 2.95
C LEU A 17 -0.51 -10.44 3.30
N THR A 18 -1.06 -10.85 4.43
CA THR A 18 -2.25 -10.24 5.02
C THR A 18 -1.84 -9.56 6.31
N SER A 19 -2.42 -8.41 6.59
CA SER A 19 -2.18 -7.71 7.84
C SER A 19 -3.50 -7.23 8.41
N ASP A 20 -3.72 -7.61 9.65
CA ASP A 20 -4.79 -7.08 10.48
C ASP A 20 -4.21 -6.03 11.42
N ASP A 21 -5.03 -5.03 11.77
CA ASP A 21 -4.64 -4.01 12.74
C ASP A 21 -3.33 -3.30 12.37
N PHE A 22 -3.26 -2.72 11.19
CA PHE A 22 -2.09 -1.97 10.81
C PHE A 22 -2.27 -0.45 10.99
N TYR A 23 -1.16 0.19 11.32
CA TYR A 23 -1.09 1.61 11.62
C TYR A 23 -0.28 2.32 10.55
N ARG A 24 -0.81 3.44 10.06
CA ARG A 24 -0.08 4.36 9.19
C ARG A 24 0.21 5.64 9.95
N THR A 25 1.44 6.10 9.89
CA THR A 25 1.88 7.37 10.47
C THR A 25 2.45 8.28 9.39
N ASN A 26 2.45 9.58 9.65
CA ASN A 26 2.93 10.59 8.72
C ASN A 26 2.11 10.66 7.42
N LEU A 27 0.78 10.52 7.53
CA LEU A 27 -0.16 10.79 6.43
C LEU A 27 -0.36 12.30 6.17
N ASN A 28 0.52 13.15 6.71
CA ASN A 28 0.53 14.58 6.46
C ASN A 28 1.10 14.80 5.05
N GLY A 29 0.23 14.72 4.07
CA GLY A 29 0.59 14.96 2.68
C GLY A 29 0.63 16.43 2.35
N ARG A 30 1.38 16.78 1.31
CA ARG A 30 1.37 18.09 0.67
C ARG A 30 0.70 17.97 -0.69
N ILE A 31 -0.31 18.81 -0.94
CA ILE A 31 -0.91 18.90 -2.26
C ILE A 31 0.14 19.49 -3.21
N GLU A 32 0.53 18.72 -4.22
CA GLU A 32 1.45 19.14 -5.28
C GLU A 32 0.69 19.68 -6.47
N GLU A 33 -0.44 19.07 -6.79
CA GLU A 33 -1.29 19.48 -7.89
C GLU A 33 -2.76 19.38 -7.50
N PHE A 34 -3.53 20.38 -7.91
CA PHE A 34 -4.98 20.37 -7.85
C PHE A 34 -5.51 21.03 -9.12
N TYR A 35 -6.15 20.25 -9.98
CA TYR A 35 -6.60 20.74 -11.27
C TYR A 35 -8.01 20.22 -11.62
N ILE A 36 -8.86 21.16 -12.02
CA ILE A 36 -10.22 20.86 -12.50
C ILE A 36 -10.28 21.13 -14.00
N ASN A 37 -10.51 20.07 -14.78
CA ASN A 37 -10.75 20.18 -16.20
C ASN A 37 -12.25 20.12 -16.48
N LYS A 38 -12.84 21.27 -16.80
CA LYS A 38 -14.27 21.40 -17.06
C LYS A 38 -14.69 20.81 -18.42
N GLU A 39 -13.75 20.70 -19.37
CA GLU A 39 -14.02 20.16 -20.71
C GLU A 39 -14.10 18.62 -20.65
N THR A 40 -13.23 18.00 -19.89
CA THR A 40 -13.19 16.54 -19.72
C THR A 40 -13.98 16.05 -18.51
N ASP A 41 -14.54 16.96 -17.73
CA ASP A 41 -15.30 16.70 -16.50
C ASP A 41 -14.51 15.86 -15.49
N LYS A 42 -13.21 16.20 -15.30
CA LYS A 42 -12.28 15.48 -14.42
C LYS A 42 -11.64 16.38 -13.39
N LEU A 43 -11.46 15.86 -12.18
CA LEU A 43 -10.64 16.43 -11.11
C LEU A 43 -9.36 15.62 -10.98
N LEU A 44 -8.22 16.29 -10.97
CA LEU A 44 -6.92 15.71 -10.65
C LEU A 44 -6.45 16.29 -9.32
N ILE A 45 -6.02 15.41 -8.43
CA ILE A 45 -5.33 15.77 -7.19
C ILE A 45 -4.07 14.93 -7.06
N ALA A 46 -2.92 15.57 -6.84
CA ALA A 46 -1.67 14.90 -6.53
C ALA A 46 -1.20 15.30 -5.12
N VAL A 47 -0.85 14.31 -4.32
CA VAL A 47 -0.42 14.50 -2.93
C VAL A 47 0.92 13.81 -2.72
N GLU A 48 1.92 14.56 -2.25
CA GLU A 48 3.20 14.02 -1.82
C GLU A 48 3.12 13.65 -0.34
N PHE A 49 3.51 12.41 0.00
CA PHE A 49 3.69 11.92 1.36
C PHE A 49 5.18 11.72 1.63
N ARG A 50 5.64 12.18 2.80
CA ARG A 50 7.03 12.05 3.23
C ARG A 50 7.13 11.29 4.54
N ASN A 51 8.16 10.44 4.66
CA ASN A 51 8.43 9.66 5.86
C ASN A 51 7.23 8.82 6.33
N LEU A 52 6.45 8.29 5.37
CA LEU A 52 5.31 7.44 5.67
C LEU A 52 5.80 6.14 6.30
N SER A 53 5.22 5.76 7.42
CA SER A 53 5.50 4.48 8.06
C SER A 53 4.22 3.66 8.21
N ILE A 54 4.32 2.38 7.86
CA ILE A 54 3.26 1.40 8.02
C ILE A 54 3.78 0.30 8.94
N TYR A 55 2.95 -0.08 9.91
CA TYR A 55 3.33 -1.05 10.91
C TYR A 55 2.15 -1.94 11.29
N SER A 56 2.39 -3.25 11.39
CA SER A 56 1.44 -4.22 11.95
C SER A 56 2.16 -5.27 12.79
N ASN A 57 1.58 -5.57 13.94
CA ASN A 57 1.98 -6.72 14.78
C ASN A 57 1.22 -8.00 14.45
N ASN A 58 0.21 -7.90 13.61
CA ASN A 58 -0.71 -8.98 13.31
C ASN A 58 -0.77 -9.24 11.81
N SER A 59 0.38 -9.65 11.25
CA SER A 59 0.52 -9.99 9.85
C SER A 59 0.71 -11.50 9.69
N TYR A 60 0.27 -12.02 8.54
CA TYR A 60 0.39 -13.43 8.18
C TYR A 60 0.99 -13.53 6.80
N LEU A 61 2.07 -14.28 6.68
CA LEU A 61 2.72 -14.61 5.43
C LEU A 61 2.35 -16.04 5.05
N ALA A 62 1.65 -16.22 3.93
CA ALA A 62 1.32 -17.53 3.39
C ALA A 62 2.20 -17.82 2.17
N TYR A 63 3.02 -18.86 2.25
CA TYR A 63 3.83 -19.37 1.15
C TYR A 63 3.11 -20.51 0.45
N TYR A 64 2.81 -20.36 -0.84
CA TYR A 64 2.09 -21.34 -1.63
C TYR A 64 3.05 -22.34 -2.28
N ARG A 65 2.70 -23.61 -2.20
CA ARG A 65 3.48 -24.73 -2.72
C ARG A 65 2.65 -25.54 -3.70
N ARG A 66 3.28 -26.01 -4.77
CA ARG A 66 2.60 -26.85 -5.75
C ARG A 66 2.15 -28.16 -5.11
N ALA A 67 0.85 -28.46 -5.21
CA ALA A 67 0.22 -29.70 -4.70
C ALA A 67 0.43 -29.99 -3.20
N LYS A 68 0.61 -28.93 -2.39
CA LYS A 68 0.73 -29.03 -0.92
C LYS A 68 -0.01 -27.85 -0.27
N GLU A 69 -0.44 -28.05 0.97
CA GLU A 69 -1.00 -26.96 1.77
C GLU A 69 0.00 -25.81 1.94
N PRO A 70 -0.47 -24.55 1.90
CA PRO A 70 0.40 -23.40 2.11
C PRO A 70 0.99 -23.43 3.52
N ILE A 71 2.20 -22.87 3.66
CA ILE A 71 2.80 -22.60 4.97
C ILE A 71 2.38 -21.21 5.38
N ILE A 72 1.72 -21.08 6.52
CA ILE A 72 1.24 -19.81 7.04
C ILE A 72 2.00 -19.48 8.32
N ASN A 73 2.72 -18.36 8.32
CA ASN A 73 3.45 -17.88 9.48
C ASN A 73 2.92 -16.52 9.93
N LYS A 74 2.67 -16.39 11.23
CA LYS A 74 2.39 -15.09 11.85
C LYS A 74 3.69 -14.29 11.97
N THR A 75 3.63 -13.00 11.64
CA THR A 75 4.81 -12.12 11.65
C THR A 75 4.42 -10.68 11.98
N THR A 76 5.41 -9.81 12.08
CA THR A 76 5.22 -8.36 12.08
C THR A 76 5.59 -7.79 10.73
N LEU A 77 4.96 -6.68 10.35
CA LEU A 77 5.25 -5.92 9.15
C LEU A 77 5.73 -4.53 9.52
N ARG A 78 6.80 -4.06 8.88
CA ARG A 78 7.25 -2.68 8.94
C ARG A 78 7.59 -2.22 7.54
N ILE A 79 7.01 -1.11 7.13
CA ILE A 79 7.30 -0.46 5.85
C ILE A 79 7.62 1.00 6.14
N PHE A 80 8.67 1.51 5.54
CA PHE A 80 9.04 2.91 5.55
C PHE A 80 9.18 3.41 4.12
N ILE A 81 8.60 4.58 3.84
CA ILE A 81 8.63 5.24 2.55
C ILE A 81 9.15 6.65 2.76
N GLY A 82 10.34 6.93 2.21
CA GLY A 82 10.95 8.25 2.32
C GLY A 82 10.12 9.34 1.66
N SER A 83 9.71 9.14 0.41
CA SER A 83 8.80 10.04 -0.29
C SER A 83 8.08 9.33 -1.43
N MET A 84 6.77 9.59 -1.55
CA MET A 84 5.95 9.15 -2.68
C MET A 84 4.90 10.21 -3.03
N THR A 85 4.54 10.29 -4.29
CA THR A 85 3.40 11.09 -4.77
C THR A 85 2.32 10.16 -5.28
N ILE A 86 1.09 10.38 -4.81
CA ILE A 86 -0.09 9.67 -5.31
C ILE A 86 -0.92 10.69 -6.07
N THR A 87 -1.18 10.38 -7.34
CA THR A 87 -2.08 11.16 -8.20
C THR A 87 -3.40 10.42 -8.32
N MET A 88 -4.50 11.12 -8.03
CA MET A 88 -5.86 10.61 -8.19
C MET A 88 -6.58 11.43 -9.24
N ILE A 89 -7.22 10.74 -10.18
CA ILE A 89 -8.08 11.35 -11.21
C ILE A 89 -9.50 10.89 -10.95
N ILE A 90 -10.38 11.84 -10.63
CA ILE A 90 -11.79 11.58 -10.33
C ILE A 90 -12.61 12.04 -11.52
N PRO A 91 -13.38 11.16 -12.18
CA PRO A 91 -14.32 11.53 -13.23
C PRO A 91 -15.60 12.17 -12.66
N ASN A 92 -16.35 12.83 -13.52
CA ASN A 92 -17.69 13.38 -13.22
C ASN A 92 -17.68 14.37 -12.05
N ILE A 93 -16.94 15.49 -12.16
CA ILE A 93 -16.86 16.51 -11.11
C ILE A 93 -18.20 17.09 -10.65
N ARG A 94 -19.22 17.06 -11.52
CA ARG A 94 -20.58 17.52 -11.17
C ARG A 94 -21.32 16.54 -10.26
N ASN A 95 -20.92 15.29 -10.27
CA ASN A 95 -21.43 14.23 -9.41
C ASN A 95 -20.24 13.32 -9.04
N LEU A 96 -19.44 13.78 -8.09
CA LEU A 96 -18.18 13.14 -7.71
C LEU A 96 -18.39 11.66 -7.36
N GLN A 97 -17.78 10.79 -8.17
CA GLN A 97 -17.82 9.35 -7.98
C GLN A 97 -16.41 8.88 -7.60
N ILE A 98 -16.05 9.07 -6.35
CA ILE A 98 -14.68 8.76 -5.84
C ILE A 98 -14.34 7.29 -6.06
N HIS A 99 -15.30 6.38 -5.97
CA HIS A 99 -15.08 4.94 -6.22
C HIS A 99 -14.68 4.61 -7.67
N MET A 100 -14.87 5.54 -8.61
CA MET A 100 -14.42 5.42 -10.00
C MET A 100 -13.08 6.14 -10.24
N ALA A 101 -12.44 6.63 -9.19
CA ALA A 101 -11.16 7.32 -9.34
C ALA A 101 -10.04 6.35 -9.75
N GLU A 102 -9.18 6.83 -10.64
CA GLU A 102 -7.95 6.16 -11.02
C GLU A 102 -6.80 6.73 -10.20
N THR A 103 -5.95 5.89 -9.65
CA THR A 103 -4.78 6.33 -8.90
C THR A 103 -3.48 5.81 -9.51
N THR A 104 -2.46 6.65 -9.45
CA THR A 104 -1.09 6.30 -9.84
C THR A 104 -0.14 6.73 -8.73
N THR A 105 0.74 5.82 -8.31
CA THR A 105 1.74 6.09 -7.28
C THR A 105 3.12 6.18 -7.89
N TYR A 106 3.86 7.22 -7.54
CA TYR A 106 5.25 7.44 -7.93
C TYR A 106 6.13 7.60 -6.69
N PHE A 107 7.23 6.87 -6.62
CA PHE A 107 8.21 6.97 -5.53
C PHE A 107 9.27 8.00 -5.87
N ASN A 108 9.34 9.08 -5.10
CA ASN A 108 10.28 10.20 -5.29
C ASN A 108 11.64 9.91 -4.65
N SER A 109 11.71 8.97 -3.70
CA SER A 109 12.91 8.61 -2.96
C SER A 109 13.24 7.13 -3.12
N LEU A 110 14.54 6.82 -3.08
CA LEU A 110 15.04 5.45 -2.96
C LEU A 110 15.10 4.97 -1.50
N GLU A 111 14.85 5.85 -0.54
CA GLU A 111 14.84 5.55 0.89
C GLU A 111 13.54 4.84 1.29
N ASN A 112 13.38 3.62 0.79
CA ASN A 112 12.26 2.77 1.14
C ASN A 112 12.79 1.52 1.81
N SER A 113 12.12 1.07 2.86
CA SER A 113 12.46 -0.18 3.52
C SER A 113 11.21 -1.01 3.79
N PHE A 114 11.38 -2.31 3.60
CA PHE A 114 10.39 -3.33 3.90
C PHE A 114 11.03 -4.36 4.82
N ALA A 115 10.40 -4.66 5.93
CA ALA A 115 10.88 -5.65 6.89
C ALA A 115 9.74 -6.50 7.43
N LEU A 116 9.95 -7.81 7.44
CA LEU A 116 9.12 -8.77 8.15
C LEU A 116 9.84 -9.24 9.43
N GLY A 117 9.04 -9.60 10.43
CA GLY A 117 9.58 -10.17 11.66
C GLY A 117 10.25 -11.52 11.42
N PRO A 118 11.11 -11.99 12.38
CA PRO A 118 11.93 -13.19 12.22
C PRO A 118 11.11 -14.47 12.05
N GLU A 119 9.86 -14.47 12.49
CA GLU A 119 8.97 -15.62 12.38
C GLU A 119 8.40 -15.83 10.97
N ALA A 120 8.52 -14.83 10.08
CA ALA A 120 7.95 -14.87 8.73
C ALA A 120 8.38 -16.11 7.92
N PHE A 121 9.63 -16.51 8.07
CA PHE A 121 10.25 -17.63 7.32
C PHE A 121 10.62 -18.80 8.22
N LYS A 122 9.92 -18.94 9.35
CA LYS A 122 10.17 -20.05 10.29
C LYS A 122 9.60 -21.34 9.71
N GLY A 123 10.45 -22.35 9.62
CA GLY A 123 10.09 -23.70 9.17
C GLY A 123 11.28 -24.45 8.60
N SER A 124 11.09 -25.76 8.40
CA SER A 124 12.10 -26.66 7.83
C SER A 124 12.03 -26.78 6.30
N ASP A 125 11.03 -26.19 5.65
CA ASP A 125 10.86 -26.26 4.21
C ASP A 125 11.94 -25.45 3.49
N PRO A 126 12.78 -26.08 2.63
CA PRO A 126 13.84 -25.36 1.92
C PRO A 126 13.29 -24.29 0.95
N GLY A 127 12.12 -24.56 0.35
CA GLY A 127 11.45 -23.63 -0.56
C GLY A 127 11.02 -22.35 0.15
N LEU A 128 10.56 -22.44 1.40
CA LEU A 128 10.21 -21.27 2.20
C LEU A 128 11.43 -20.35 2.44
N LYS A 129 12.61 -20.92 2.71
CA LYS A 129 13.85 -20.14 2.88
C LYS A 129 14.26 -19.46 1.58
N GLN A 130 14.20 -20.18 0.47
CA GLN A 130 14.50 -19.61 -0.84
C GLN A 130 13.53 -18.49 -1.20
N ALA A 131 12.23 -18.70 -0.99
CA ALA A 131 11.21 -17.68 -1.23
C ALA A 131 11.40 -16.42 -0.36
N GLY A 132 11.95 -16.58 0.86
CA GLY A 132 12.38 -15.45 1.69
C GLY A 132 13.51 -14.66 1.06
N VAL A 133 14.53 -15.34 0.51
CA VAL A 133 15.62 -14.68 -0.22
C VAL A 133 15.07 -13.94 -1.45
N ASP A 134 14.21 -14.60 -2.23
CA ASP A 134 13.60 -14.04 -3.44
C ASP A 134 12.75 -12.80 -3.07
N LEU A 135 11.97 -12.87 -1.99
CA LEU A 135 11.19 -11.74 -1.51
C LEU A 135 12.08 -10.52 -1.21
N TYR A 136 13.21 -10.70 -0.53
CA TYR A 136 14.10 -9.59 -0.22
C TYR A 136 14.87 -9.08 -1.44
N LEU A 137 15.25 -9.94 -2.38
CA LEU A 137 15.87 -9.52 -3.64
C LEU A 137 14.93 -8.67 -4.49
N TYR A 138 13.65 -9.01 -4.51
CA TYR A 138 12.63 -8.29 -5.26
C TYR A 138 11.79 -7.33 -4.40
N ALA A 139 12.18 -7.09 -3.15
CA ALA A 139 11.40 -6.30 -2.19
C ALA A 139 10.97 -4.93 -2.73
N ASN A 140 11.84 -4.25 -3.47
CA ASN A 140 11.52 -2.96 -4.07
C ASN A 140 10.42 -3.06 -5.15
N GLN A 141 10.41 -4.13 -5.93
CA GLN A 141 9.37 -4.36 -6.94
C GLN A 141 8.04 -4.75 -6.29
N VAL A 142 8.08 -5.72 -5.38
CA VAL A 142 6.94 -6.17 -4.59
C VAL A 142 6.30 -4.99 -3.85
N PHE A 143 7.14 -4.14 -3.27
CA PHE A 143 6.71 -2.95 -2.56
C PHE A 143 6.00 -1.96 -3.48
N LYS A 144 6.56 -1.68 -4.67
CA LYS A 144 5.92 -0.81 -5.67
C LYS A 144 4.58 -1.37 -6.12
N GLU A 145 4.51 -2.66 -6.42
CA GLU A 145 3.28 -3.34 -6.83
C GLU A 145 2.19 -3.26 -5.74
N GLY A 146 2.56 -3.53 -4.49
CA GLY A 146 1.63 -3.43 -3.35
C GLY A 146 1.13 -2.00 -3.13
N MET A 147 2.01 -1.00 -3.23
CA MET A 147 1.62 0.40 -3.03
C MET A 147 0.83 0.98 -4.19
N MET A 148 0.90 0.41 -5.39
CA MET A 148 0.01 0.79 -6.50
C MET A 148 -1.46 0.45 -6.20
N THR A 149 -1.71 -0.66 -5.51
CA THR A 149 -3.05 -1.04 -5.05
C THR A 149 -3.51 -0.21 -3.84
N ASP A 150 -2.60 0.08 -2.91
CA ASP A 150 -2.89 0.83 -1.68
C ASP A 150 -2.88 2.36 -1.88
N GLY A 151 -2.46 2.85 -3.03
CA GLY A 151 -2.40 4.30 -3.33
C GLY A 151 -3.74 4.99 -3.15
N TYR A 152 -4.81 4.37 -3.64
CA TYR A 152 -6.17 4.87 -3.49
C TYR A 152 -6.55 5.08 -2.02
N GLU A 153 -6.30 4.10 -1.16
CA GLU A 153 -6.64 4.18 0.26
C GLU A 153 -5.84 5.25 1.01
N ASN A 154 -4.58 5.46 0.63
CA ASN A 154 -3.74 6.49 1.23
C ASN A 154 -4.23 7.90 0.92
N ILE A 155 -4.54 8.18 -0.36
CA ILE A 155 -5.02 9.51 -0.76
C ILE A 155 -6.44 9.75 -0.26
N LEU A 156 -7.30 8.72 -0.23
CA LEU A 156 -8.64 8.82 0.33
C LEU A 156 -8.59 9.16 1.82
N ALA A 157 -7.74 8.48 2.57
CA ALA A 157 -7.50 8.76 3.98
C ALA A 157 -6.99 10.19 4.21
N TYR A 158 -6.11 10.67 3.33
CA TYR A 158 -5.63 12.06 3.38
C TYR A 158 -6.76 13.06 3.14
N ILE A 159 -7.60 12.84 2.12
CA ILE A 159 -8.75 13.69 1.81
C ILE A 159 -9.69 13.75 3.00
N GLN A 160 -10.06 12.61 3.57
CA GLN A 160 -10.96 12.53 4.72
C GLN A 160 -10.46 13.28 5.96
N HIS A 161 -9.15 13.23 6.23
CA HIS A 161 -8.60 13.77 7.47
C HIS A 161 -8.06 15.19 7.35
N ASN A 162 -7.67 15.64 6.15
CA ASN A 162 -6.96 16.91 5.98
C ASN A 162 -7.69 17.91 5.08
N ILE A 163 -8.58 17.45 4.21
CA ILE A 163 -9.32 18.33 3.29
C ILE A 163 -10.79 18.35 3.67
N CYS A 164 -11.09 18.31 4.94
CA CYS A 164 -12.42 18.34 5.55
C CYS A 164 -13.58 18.62 4.59
N ASP A 165 -14.56 17.72 4.63
CA ASP A 165 -15.95 18.06 4.30
C ASP A 165 -16.22 18.54 2.87
N PHE A 166 -15.84 17.74 1.88
CA PHE A 166 -16.43 17.87 0.55
C PHE A 166 -17.92 17.47 0.53
N GLY A 167 -18.55 17.26 1.70
CA GLY A 167 -19.93 16.79 1.79
C GLY A 167 -20.12 15.38 1.23
N ILE A 168 -19.06 14.60 1.13
CA ILE A 168 -19.09 13.23 0.63
C ILE A 168 -19.17 12.31 1.84
N GLU A 169 -20.35 11.76 2.08
CA GLU A 169 -20.51 10.57 2.92
C GLU A 169 -19.85 9.38 2.20
N ILE A 170 -18.83 8.79 2.77
CA ILE A 170 -18.10 7.62 2.26
C ILE A 170 -18.50 6.41 3.07
#